data_566887b6525679b115dfbad133042fcc
#
_entry.id   566887b6525679b115dfbad133042fcc
#
_cell.length_a   1.000
_cell.length_b   1.000
_cell.length_c   1.000
_cell.angle_alpha   90.00
_cell.angle_beta   90.00
_cell.angle_gamma   90.00
#
_symmetry.space_group_name_H-M   'P 1'
#
loop_
_entity.id
_entity.type
_entity.pdbx_description
1 polymer ?
#
loop_
_entity_poly.entity_id
_entity_poly.type
_entity_poly.pdbx_seq_one_letter_code
_entity_poly.pdbx_strand_id
1 'polypeptide(L)'
;MRSTHVPLVLVWTLVGWSAPALPAVPQDSKNAPLRESRVSAGNGELSVREVGSGTAILVLHGGPDFDHRYLLPDLDRLSDGYRLVYYDQRGRGDSTRVRPEDVTLASELADLDAVRQAFHLDRVVLLGHSWGTVLALEYAVRHPERVSRMILMNPAPASTGQYRRVRKVRLEALGSELDRMKAIAATEAFRRGDPEAVAAYYRIHFKPALARPADLERVMTSFRASFTPERILAGRAIEDQLMKETWASDGYDLLPRLRKVAVPTLVITGDHDFFPVSMAEEISRALPSSHLVTLEGCGHFTYLECPAEVRRSIDEFLGGKPKAKPPAR
;
A
#
# COMPACT_ATOMS: atom_id res chain seq x y z
N MET A 1 -40.26 -32.63 -25.55
CA MET A 1 -40.33 -31.71 -24.42
C MET A 1 -39.02 -30.94 -24.36
N ARG A 2 -39.02 -29.67 -24.81
CA ARG A 2 -37.83 -28.81 -24.81
C ARG A 2 -37.86 -27.95 -23.55
N SER A 3 -36.87 -28.10 -22.67
CA SER A 3 -36.70 -27.29 -21.48
C SER A 3 -36.02 -25.98 -21.86
N THR A 4 -36.69 -24.87 -21.69
CA THR A 4 -36.18 -23.52 -21.87
C THR A 4 -35.58 -23.03 -20.54
N HIS A 5 -34.25 -22.92 -20.50
CA HIS A 5 -33.58 -22.23 -19.40
C HIS A 5 -33.66 -20.72 -19.63
N VAL A 6 -34.32 -20.03 -18.72
CA VAL A 6 -34.31 -18.57 -18.62
C VAL A 6 -33.11 -18.16 -17.73
N PRO A 7 -32.21 -17.29 -18.19
CA PRO A 7 -31.14 -16.81 -17.32
C PRO A 7 -31.69 -15.79 -16.32
N LEU A 8 -31.40 -16.02 -15.05
CA LEU A 8 -31.70 -15.11 -13.95
C LEU A 8 -30.75 -13.91 -14.05
N VAL A 9 -31.26 -12.78 -14.53
CA VAL A 9 -30.53 -11.51 -14.50
C VAL A 9 -30.61 -10.96 -13.07
N LEU A 10 -29.53 -11.06 -12.30
CA LEU A 10 -29.41 -10.36 -11.02
C LEU A 10 -29.26 -8.86 -11.28
N VAL A 11 -30.32 -8.12 -11.04
CA VAL A 11 -30.29 -6.66 -11.00
C VAL A 11 -29.68 -6.24 -9.67
N TRP A 12 -28.45 -5.75 -9.70
CA TRP A 12 -27.80 -5.12 -8.55
C TRP A 12 -28.40 -3.74 -8.33
N THR A 13 -29.13 -3.58 -7.25
CA THR A 13 -29.57 -2.25 -6.78
C THR A 13 -28.35 -1.47 -6.27
N LEU A 14 -28.04 -0.37 -6.95
CA LEU A 14 -27.09 0.65 -6.50
C LEU A 14 -27.62 1.23 -5.17
N VAL A 15 -27.10 0.76 -4.06
CA VAL A 15 -27.25 1.44 -2.76
C VAL A 15 -26.41 2.70 -2.83
N GLY A 16 -27.09 3.83 -2.98
CA GLY A 16 -26.44 5.14 -3.04
C GLY A 16 -25.67 5.44 -1.74
N TRP A 17 -24.37 5.61 -1.89
CA TRP A 17 -23.48 6.03 -0.81
C TRP A 17 -23.64 7.54 -0.56
N SER A 18 -24.43 7.91 0.45
CA SER A 18 -24.48 9.30 0.95
C SER A 18 -23.46 9.48 2.09
N ALA A 19 -22.17 9.49 1.72
CA ALA A 19 -21.16 10.02 2.63
C ALA A 19 -21.16 11.55 2.57
N PRO A 20 -21.00 12.27 3.69
CA PRO A 20 -20.95 13.73 3.67
C PRO A 20 -19.84 14.21 2.74
N ALA A 21 -20.17 15.16 1.87
CA ALA A 21 -19.24 15.76 0.93
C ALA A 21 -18.10 16.43 1.70
N LEU A 22 -16.84 16.18 1.27
CA LEU A 22 -15.72 16.96 1.75
C LEU A 22 -15.89 18.42 1.32
N PRO A 23 -15.49 19.41 2.15
CA PRO A 23 -15.55 20.81 1.75
C PRO A 23 -14.75 21.01 0.46
N ALA A 24 -15.35 21.74 -0.49
CA ALA A 24 -14.71 22.08 -1.75
C ALA A 24 -13.48 22.97 -1.47
N VAL A 25 -12.29 22.46 -1.81
CA VAL A 25 -11.05 23.24 -1.77
C VAL A 25 -10.94 24.02 -3.09
N PRO A 26 -10.52 25.30 -3.07
CA PRO A 26 -10.38 26.11 -4.27
C PRO A 26 -9.43 25.43 -5.29
N GLN A 27 -9.88 25.31 -6.52
CA GLN A 27 -9.11 24.76 -7.65
C GLN A 27 -8.14 25.81 -8.21
N ASP A 28 -7.09 26.16 -7.50
CA ASP A 28 -5.97 26.89 -8.07
C ASP A 28 -4.67 26.16 -7.80
N SER A 29 -4.27 25.33 -8.75
CA SER A 29 -2.87 25.14 -9.21
C SER A 29 -2.69 23.81 -9.94
N LYS A 30 -2.63 23.87 -11.25
CA LYS A 30 -2.27 22.71 -12.10
C LYS A 30 -0.79 22.31 -12.00
N ASN A 31 0.02 22.98 -11.15
CA ASN A 31 1.45 22.73 -10.93
C ASN A 31 1.86 23.14 -9.52
N ALA A 32 1.37 22.48 -8.48
CA ALA A 32 1.98 22.66 -7.16
C ALA A 32 3.39 22.04 -7.21
N PRO A 33 4.45 22.81 -6.83
CA PRO A 33 5.82 22.32 -6.89
C PRO A 33 6.01 21.15 -5.93
N LEU A 34 6.90 20.24 -6.30
CA LEU A 34 7.47 19.26 -5.39
C LEU A 34 8.10 19.99 -4.20
N ARG A 35 7.76 19.58 -3.00
CA ARG A 35 8.34 20.06 -1.75
C ARG A 35 8.88 18.90 -0.94
N GLU A 36 10.07 19.09 -0.40
CA GLU A 36 10.67 18.18 0.57
C GLU A 36 10.78 18.87 1.91
N SER A 37 10.53 18.17 2.97
CA SER A 37 10.54 18.69 4.34
C SER A 37 10.90 17.60 5.35
N ARG A 38 11.07 18.02 6.60
CA ARG A 38 11.29 17.13 7.74
C ARG A 38 10.18 17.33 8.76
N VAL A 39 9.70 16.24 9.34
CA VAL A 39 8.73 16.25 10.43
C VAL A 39 9.38 15.61 11.65
N SER A 40 9.46 16.34 12.74
CA SER A 40 9.93 15.79 14.02
C SER A 40 8.94 14.74 14.55
N ALA A 41 9.46 13.56 14.86
CA ALA A 41 8.67 12.44 15.37
C ALA A 41 9.49 11.61 16.35
N GLY A 42 9.04 11.57 17.59
CA GLY A 42 9.75 10.86 18.66
C GLY A 42 11.17 11.40 18.87
N ASN A 43 12.15 10.53 18.69
CA ASN A 43 13.58 10.84 18.84
C ASN A 43 14.30 11.12 17.52
N GLY A 44 13.57 11.43 16.45
CA GLY A 44 14.14 11.68 15.12
C GLY A 44 13.26 12.54 14.23
N GLU A 45 13.59 12.53 12.96
CA GLU A 45 12.86 13.25 11.91
C GLU A 45 12.48 12.30 10.80
N LEU A 46 11.28 12.48 10.29
CA LEU A 46 10.79 11.79 9.10
C LEU A 46 11.04 12.64 7.86
N SER A 47 11.55 12.03 6.82
CA SER A 47 11.64 12.64 5.50
C SER A 47 10.27 12.65 4.85
N VAL A 48 9.80 13.80 4.42
CA VAL A 48 8.48 13.98 3.82
C VAL A 48 8.62 14.62 2.44
N ARG A 49 7.88 14.06 1.49
CA ARG A 49 7.75 14.54 0.13
C ARG A 49 6.30 14.89 -0.15
N GLU A 50 6.04 16.10 -0.62
CA GLU A 50 4.72 16.60 -0.97
C GLU A 50 4.66 17.00 -2.44
N VAL A 51 3.59 16.60 -3.15
CA VAL A 51 3.37 16.97 -4.55
C VAL A 51 1.87 17.10 -4.83
N GLY A 52 1.52 18.02 -5.72
CA GLY A 52 0.14 18.25 -6.12
C GLY A 52 -0.61 19.20 -5.18
N SER A 53 -1.93 19.30 -5.37
CA SER A 53 -2.81 20.20 -4.62
C SER A 53 -4.22 19.61 -4.50
N GLY A 54 -5.07 20.21 -3.68
CA GLY A 54 -6.43 19.73 -3.44
C GLY A 54 -6.54 18.85 -2.21
N THR A 55 -7.40 17.82 -2.25
CA THR A 55 -7.59 16.90 -1.13
C THR A 55 -6.28 16.20 -0.79
N ALA A 56 -5.84 16.35 0.47
CA ALA A 56 -4.61 15.73 0.94
C ALA A 56 -4.80 14.21 1.15
N ILE A 57 -3.88 13.43 0.61
CA ILE A 57 -3.78 11.99 0.79
C ILE A 57 -2.42 11.70 1.41
N LEU A 58 -2.41 11.15 2.61
CA LEU A 58 -1.21 10.67 3.28
C LEU A 58 -0.91 9.26 2.80
N VAL A 59 0.24 9.09 2.15
CA VAL A 59 0.65 7.85 1.49
C VAL A 59 1.58 7.05 2.39
N LEU A 60 1.17 5.83 2.71
CA LEU A 60 1.90 4.87 3.52
C LEU A 60 2.52 3.82 2.60
N HIS A 61 3.85 3.83 2.49
CA HIS A 61 4.56 2.89 1.63
C HIS A 61 4.57 1.45 2.18
N GLY A 62 4.84 0.51 1.30
CA GLY A 62 4.98 -0.91 1.61
C GLY A 62 6.38 -1.30 2.09
N GLY A 63 6.61 -2.56 2.12
CA GLY A 63 7.80 -3.24 2.60
C GLY A 63 7.40 -4.28 3.63
N PRO A 64 7.80 -4.13 4.88
CA PRO A 64 8.14 -2.92 5.67
C PRO A 64 9.57 -2.40 5.58
N ASP A 65 10.42 -3.00 4.78
CA ASP A 65 11.84 -2.75 4.63
C ASP A 65 12.21 -1.69 3.57
N PHE A 66 11.23 -1.17 2.82
CA PHE A 66 11.43 -0.18 1.74
C PHE A 66 11.17 1.26 2.19
N ASP A 67 11.32 2.20 1.26
CA ASP A 67 10.91 3.60 1.37
C ASP A 67 9.86 3.94 0.30
N HIS A 68 9.37 5.19 0.26
CA HIS A 68 8.31 5.60 -0.66
C HIS A 68 8.71 5.61 -2.14
N ARG A 69 10.01 5.60 -2.49
CA ARG A 69 10.50 5.81 -3.86
C ARG A 69 10.02 4.76 -4.85
N TYR A 70 9.76 3.52 -4.40
CA TYR A 70 9.26 2.49 -5.30
C TYR A 70 7.85 2.78 -5.86
N LEU A 71 7.09 3.66 -5.22
CA LEU A 71 5.79 4.13 -5.71
C LEU A 71 5.93 5.15 -6.85
N LEU A 72 7.13 5.72 -7.03
CA LEU A 72 7.40 6.80 -7.97
C LEU A 72 7.96 6.30 -9.31
N PRO A 73 7.72 7.04 -10.39
CA PRO A 73 6.85 8.22 -10.50
C PRO A 73 5.37 7.88 -10.73
N ASP A 74 5.00 6.60 -10.72
CA ASP A 74 3.70 6.15 -11.21
C ASP A 74 2.52 6.62 -10.34
N LEU A 75 2.67 6.58 -9.01
CA LEU A 75 1.61 7.04 -8.11
C LEU A 75 1.47 8.57 -8.15
N ASP A 76 2.53 9.31 -8.51
CA ASP A 76 2.49 10.77 -8.67
C ASP A 76 1.51 11.25 -9.73
N ARG A 77 1.05 10.37 -10.62
CA ARG A 77 -0.03 10.69 -11.58
C ARG A 77 -1.34 11.10 -10.90
N LEU A 78 -1.51 10.79 -9.63
CA LEU A 78 -2.64 11.26 -8.84
C LEU A 78 -2.50 12.75 -8.45
N SER A 79 -1.29 13.32 -8.50
CA SER A 79 -1.01 14.70 -8.05
C SER A 79 -1.69 15.79 -8.90
N ASP A 80 -2.18 15.46 -10.08
CA ASP A 80 -2.95 16.37 -10.94
C ASP A 80 -4.38 16.64 -10.43
N GLY A 81 -4.80 15.95 -9.34
CA GLY A 81 -6.10 16.13 -8.70
C GLY A 81 -6.06 16.05 -7.18
N TYR A 82 -4.94 15.62 -6.62
CA TYR A 82 -4.78 15.41 -5.18
C TYR A 82 -3.44 15.95 -4.69
N ARG A 83 -3.38 16.32 -3.42
CA ARG A 83 -2.16 16.64 -2.70
C ARG A 83 -1.63 15.36 -2.06
N LEU A 84 -0.56 14.79 -2.60
CA LEU A 84 0.04 13.57 -2.08
C LEU A 84 1.13 13.94 -1.08
N VAL A 85 1.04 13.39 0.12
CA VAL A 85 2.03 13.54 1.19
C VAL A 85 2.62 12.16 1.44
N TYR A 86 3.85 11.93 0.98
CA TYR A 86 4.62 10.74 1.25
C TYR A 86 5.54 11.00 2.44
N TYR A 87 5.81 9.99 3.23
CA TYR A 87 6.93 10.04 4.16
C TYR A 87 7.65 8.70 4.21
N ASP A 88 8.95 8.75 4.43
CA ASP A 88 9.70 7.55 4.75
C ASP A 88 9.42 7.19 6.21
N GLN A 89 8.88 5.99 6.44
CA GLN A 89 8.64 5.49 7.78
C GLN A 89 9.98 5.42 8.55
N ARG A 90 9.96 5.52 9.88
CA ARG A 90 11.18 5.64 10.72
C ARG A 90 12.22 4.58 10.40
N GLY A 91 13.48 4.97 10.34
CA GLY A 91 14.61 4.09 10.05
C GLY A 91 14.76 3.68 8.59
N ARG A 92 13.82 4.06 7.70
CA ARG A 92 13.85 3.78 6.24
C ARG A 92 14.15 5.03 5.44
N GLY A 93 14.54 4.84 4.19
CA GLY A 93 14.79 5.92 3.24
C GLY A 93 15.73 7.01 3.78
N ASP A 94 15.25 8.26 3.74
CA ASP A 94 15.96 9.44 4.24
C ASP A 94 15.49 9.88 5.64
N SER A 95 14.57 9.14 6.29
CA SER A 95 14.21 9.36 7.69
C SER A 95 15.37 9.01 8.63
N THR A 96 15.36 9.63 9.82
CA THR A 96 16.41 9.39 10.82
C THR A 96 16.57 7.91 11.12
N ARG A 97 17.82 7.45 11.09
CA ARG A 97 18.17 6.10 11.49
C ARG A 97 17.90 5.89 12.95
N VAL A 98 17.28 4.77 13.26
CA VAL A 98 16.95 4.34 14.62
C VAL A 98 17.38 2.89 14.81
N ARG A 99 17.47 2.43 16.04
CA ARG A 99 17.70 1.02 16.33
C ARG A 99 16.44 0.23 15.92
N PRO A 100 16.58 -0.96 15.35
CA PRO A 100 15.41 -1.75 14.92
C PRO A 100 14.41 -2.02 16.05
N GLU A 101 14.88 -2.23 17.28
CA GLU A 101 14.04 -2.46 18.47
C GLU A 101 13.19 -1.23 18.87
N ASP A 102 13.54 -0.02 18.42
CA ASP A 102 12.75 1.20 18.60
C ASP A 102 11.63 1.34 17.55
N VAL A 103 11.60 0.44 16.54
CA VAL A 103 10.56 0.40 15.52
C VAL A 103 9.50 -0.62 15.91
N THR A 104 8.37 -0.11 16.40
CA THR A 104 7.21 -0.88 16.83
C THR A 104 5.97 -0.40 16.11
N LEU A 105 4.90 -1.19 16.09
CA LEU A 105 3.62 -0.70 15.56
C LEU A 105 3.19 0.60 16.26
N ALA A 106 3.39 0.70 17.57
CA ALA A 106 3.05 1.90 18.33
C ALA A 106 3.84 3.12 17.85
N SER A 107 5.16 2.97 17.63
CA SER A 107 6.00 4.06 17.14
C SER A 107 5.68 4.45 15.68
N GLU A 108 5.37 3.48 14.81
CA GLU A 108 4.93 3.74 13.44
C GLU A 108 3.62 4.56 13.39
N LEU A 109 2.66 4.22 14.27
CA LEU A 109 1.39 4.94 14.35
C LEU A 109 1.56 6.34 14.96
N ALA A 110 2.48 6.52 15.91
CA ALA A 110 2.82 7.83 16.44
C ALA A 110 3.45 8.73 15.38
N ASP A 111 4.30 8.16 14.51
CA ASP A 111 4.89 8.87 13.37
C ASP A 111 3.83 9.32 12.35
N LEU A 112 2.93 8.41 12.00
CA LEU A 112 1.80 8.75 11.11
C LEU A 112 1.01 9.92 11.70
N ASP A 113 0.75 9.90 13.00
CA ASP A 113 0.02 10.99 13.66
C ASP A 113 0.83 12.29 13.69
N ALA A 114 2.14 12.24 13.88
CA ALA A 114 3.03 13.40 13.81
C ALA A 114 3.00 14.04 12.42
N VAL A 115 3.06 13.24 11.33
CA VAL A 115 2.92 13.76 9.97
C VAL A 115 1.54 14.37 9.75
N ARG A 116 0.46 13.69 10.19
CA ARG A 116 -0.91 14.22 10.11
C ARG A 116 -1.01 15.59 10.76
N GLN A 117 -0.46 15.76 11.96
CA GLN A 117 -0.47 17.02 12.70
C GLN A 117 0.36 18.11 12.04
N ALA A 118 1.58 17.77 11.58
CA ALA A 118 2.47 18.72 10.88
C ALA A 118 1.86 19.30 9.62
N PHE A 119 1.00 18.54 8.94
CA PHE A 119 0.27 18.98 7.76
C PHE A 119 -1.14 19.53 8.07
N HIS A 120 -1.47 19.76 9.35
CA HIS A 120 -2.74 20.31 9.83
C HIS A 120 -3.97 19.55 9.31
N LEU A 121 -3.88 18.22 9.27
CA LEU A 121 -4.96 17.35 8.83
C LEU A 121 -5.77 16.89 10.06
N ASP A 122 -6.87 17.55 10.38
CA ASP A 122 -7.75 17.13 11.48
C ASP A 122 -8.22 15.69 11.28
N ARG A 123 -8.71 15.39 10.07
CA ARG A 123 -9.01 14.03 9.60
C ARG A 123 -8.33 13.78 8.28
N VAL A 124 -7.61 12.66 8.19
CA VAL A 124 -6.77 12.33 7.06
C VAL A 124 -7.44 11.34 6.10
N VAL A 125 -7.17 11.48 4.80
CA VAL A 125 -7.34 10.39 3.83
C VAL A 125 -6.04 9.59 3.82
N LEU A 126 -6.11 8.31 4.19
CA LEU A 126 -4.96 7.40 4.15
C LEU A 126 -4.97 6.60 2.87
N LEU A 127 -3.84 6.53 2.18
CA LEU A 127 -3.59 5.57 1.11
C LEU A 127 -2.44 4.67 1.55
N GLY A 128 -2.73 3.41 1.86
CA GLY A 128 -1.72 2.41 2.13
C GLY A 128 -1.50 1.50 0.92
N HIS A 129 -0.25 1.18 0.61
CA HIS A 129 0.10 0.14 -0.34
C HIS A 129 0.81 -1.01 0.38
N SER A 130 0.38 -2.26 0.12
CA SER A 130 1.01 -3.45 0.71
C SER A 130 1.11 -3.34 2.24
N TRP A 131 2.30 -3.39 2.84
CA TRP A 131 2.51 -3.17 4.29
C TRP A 131 1.85 -1.87 4.79
N GLY A 132 1.88 -0.79 4.02
CA GLY A 132 1.23 0.47 4.38
C GLY A 132 -0.26 0.32 4.68
N THR A 133 -0.92 -0.72 4.15
CA THR A 133 -2.33 -1.02 4.50
C THR A 133 -2.48 -1.54 5.92
N VAL A 134 -1.50 -2.27 6.44
CA VAL A 134 -1.49 -2.71 7.85
C VAL A 134 -1.43 -1.50 8.78
N LEU A 135 -0.56 -0.53 8.47
CA LEU A 135 -0.47 0.72 9.25
C LEU A 135 -1.77 1.53 9.18
N ALA A 136 -2.38 1.64 7.98
CA ALA A 136 -3.66 2.33 7.81
C ALA A 136 -4.79 1.67 8.65
N LEU A 137 -4.88 0.33 8.60
CA LEU A 137 -5.86 -0.44 9.36
C LEU A 137 -5.63 -0.32 10.88
N GLU A 138 -4.38 -0.47 11.33
CA GLU A 138 -4.01 -0.34 12.74
C GLU A 138 -4.30 1.08 13.28
N TYR A 139 -4.03 2.10 12.48
CA TYR A 139 -4.32 3.48 12.83
C TYR A 139 -5.84 3.73 12.92
N ALA A 140 -6.60 3.26 11.93
CA ALA A 140 -8.06 3.42 11.92
C ALA A 140 -8.76 2.64 13.05
N VAL A 141 -8.21 1.51 13.47
CA VAL A 141 -8.71 0.75 14.64
C VAL A 141 -8.50 1.53 15.94
N ARG A 142 -7.40 2.29 16.09
CA ARG A 142 -7.09 3.04 17.32
C ARG A 142 -7.63 4.46 17.31
N HIS A 143 -7.72 5.08 16.13
CA HIS A 143 -8.05 6.49 15.93
C HIS A 143 -9.06 6.70 14.80
N PRO A 144 -10.23 6.00 14.81
CA PRO A 144 -11.21 6.11 13.72
C PRO A 144 -11.70 7.55 13.52
N GLU A 145 -11.72 8.35 14.58
CA GLU A 145 -12.12 9.78 14.57
C GLU A 145 -11.15 10.66 13.75
N ARG A 146 -9.88 10.24 13.59
CA ARG A 146 -8.84 10.98 12.86
C ARG A 146 -8.76 10.60 11.39
N VAL A 147 -9.48 9.56 10.95
CA VAL A 147 -9.47 9.09 9.57
C VAL A 147 -10.77 9.46 8.89
N SER A 148 -10.68 10.19 7.77
CA SER A 148 -11.85 10.56 6.97
C SER A 148 -12.24 9.47 5.97
N ARG A 149 -11.24 8.88 5.31
CA ARG A 149 -11.37 7.78 4.35
C ARG A 149 -10.08 6.96 4.32
N MET A 150 -10.18 5.69 3.90
CA MET A 150 -9.02 4.83 3.63
C MET A 150 -9.05 4.31 2.20
N ILE A 151 -7.87 4.21 1.60
CA ILE A 151 -7.62 3.52 0.33
C ILE A 151 -6.58 2.45 0.63
N LEU A 152 -6.99 1.19 0.54
CA LEU A 152 -6.14 0.03 0.78
C LEU A 152 -5.79 -0.57 -0.59
N MET A 153 -4.60 -0.28 -1.08
CA MET A 153 -4.14 -0.72 -2.38
C MET A 153 -3.23 -1.94 -2.25
N ASN A 154 -3.66 -3.05 -2.86
CA ASN A 154 -2.96 -4.34 -2.78
C ASN A 154 -2.68 -4.74 -1.32
N PRO A 155 -3.72 -4.90 -0.50
CA PRO A 155 -3.58 -5.00 0.95
C PRO A 155 -2.74 -6.20 1.37
N ALA A 156 -1.86 -5.98 2.34
CA ALA A 156 -1.11 -7.02 3.01
C ALA A 156 -2.00 -7.78 4.03
N PRO A 157 -1.57 -8.98 4.48
CA PRO A 157 -2.34 -9.77 5.43
C PRO A 157 -2.69 -9.00 6.72
N ALA A 158 -3.96 -9.00 7.10
CA ALA A 158 -4.45 -8.39 8.33
C ALA A 158 -4.41 -9.36 9.54
N SER A 159 -3.89 -10.57 9.35
CA SER A 159 -3.75 -11.56 10.43
C SER A 159 -2.63 -12.55 10.14
N THR A 160 -2.10 -13.17 11.20
CA THR A 160 -1.15 -14.30 11.10
C THR A 160 -1.74 -15.46 10.29
N GLY A 161 -3.05 -15.71 10.43
CA GLY A 161 -3.72 -16.75 9.66
C GLY A 161 -3.70 -16.47 8.16
N GLN A 162 -3.99 -15.23 7.74
CA GLN A 162 -3.87 -14.81 6.34
C GLN A 162 -2.43 -14.90 5.84
N TYR A 163 -1.47 -14.41 6.62
CA TYR A 163 -0.05 -14.46 6.26
C TYR A 163 0.45 -15.88 6.02
N ARG A 164 0.08 -16.84 6.88
CA ARG A 164 0.46 -18.26 6.72
C ARG A 164 -0.12 -18.85 5.43
N ARG A 165 -1.39 -18.55 5.09
CA ARG A 165 -2.01 -18.98 3.83
C ARG A 165 -1.32 -18.40 2.61
N VAL A 166 -1.10 -17.08 2.61
CA VAL A 166 -0.40 -16.38 1.52
C VAL A 166 1.01 -16.91 1.33
N ARG A 167 1.77 -17.06 2.42
CA ARG A 167 3.14 -17.59 2.38
C ARG A 167 3.18 -18.97 1.74
N LYS A 168 2.23 -19.86 2.06
CA LYS A 168 2.13 -21.19 1.44
C LYS A 168 1.92 -21.08 -0.06
N VAL A 169 0.90 -20.33 -0.50
CA VAL A 169 0.59 -20.14 -1.94
C VAL A 169 1.78 -19.56 -2.70
N ARG A 170 2.45 -18.56 -2.13
CA ARG A 170 3.63 -17.94 -2.76
C ARG A 170 4.80 -18.90 -2.91
N LEU A 171 5.09 -19.70 -1.88
CA LEU A 171 6.17 -20.69 -1.95
C LEU A 171 5.88 -21.76 -3.00
N GLU A 172 4.62 -22.18 -3.14
CA GLU A 172 4.18 -23.12 -4.18
C GLU A 172 4.31 -22.49 -5.58
N ALA A 173 3.91 -21.23 -5.75
CA ALA A 173 4.00 -20.52 -7.03
C ALA A 173 5.45 -20.27 -7.51
N LEU A 174 6.41 -20.15 -6.60
CA LEU A 174 7.83 -20.00 -6.93
C LEU A 174 8.43 -21.30 -7.52
N GLY A 175 7.92 -22.47 -7.14
CA GLY A 175 8.42 -23.75 -7.65
C GLY A 175 9.95 -23.87 -7.56
N SER A 176 10.62 -24.19 -8.67
CA SER A 176 12.10 -24.31 -8.72
C SER A 176 12.84 -22.98 -8.49
N GLU A 177 12.21 -21.84 -8.71
CA GLU A 177 12.81 -20.53 -8.43
C GLU A 177 13.03 -20.30 -6.91
N LEU A 178 12.28 -21.01 -6.06
CA LEU A 178 12.47 -20.96 -4.60
C LEU A 178 13.88 -21.41 -4.19
N ASP A 179 14.42 -22.47 -4.81
CA ASP A 179 15.76 -22.96 -4.47
C ASP A 179 16.85 -22.00 -4.95
N ARG A 180 16.62 -21.36 -6.09
CA ARG A 180 17.50 -20.29 -6.58
C ARG A 180 17.48 -19.08 -5.63
N MET A 181 16.30 -18.69 -5.18
CA MET A 181 16.13 -17.59 -4.22
C MET A 181 16.83 -17.90 -2.89
N LYS A 182 16.70 -19.14 -2.37
CA LYS A 182 17.42 -19.60 -1.17
C LYS A 182 18.93 -19.60 -1.37
N ALA A 183 19.40 -20.05 -2.54
CA ALA A 183 20.84 -20.07 -2.85
C ALA A 183 21.41 -18.64 -2.85
N ILE A 184 20.70 -17.66 -3.43
CA ILE A 184 21.10 -16.25 -3.36
C ILE A 184 21.14 -15.78 -1.90
N ALA A 185 20.10 -16.06 -1.12
CA ALA A 185 20.02 -15.66 0.29
C ALA A 185 21.13 -16.27 1.16
N ALA A 186 21.67 -17.43 0.77
CA ALA A 186 22.76 -18.08 1.48
C ALA A 186 24.15 -17.47 1.16
N THR A 187 24.28 -16.61 0.15
CA THR A 187 25.55 -15.97 -0.20
C THR A 187 25.98 -14.93 0.85
N GLU A 188 27.29 -14.73 0.98
CA GLU A 188 27.83 -13.67 1.81
C GLU A 188 27.45 -12.29 1.26
N ALA A 189 27.48 -12.11 -0.06
CA ALA A 189 27.04 -10.88 -0.72
C ALA A 189 25.63 -10.47 -0.29
N PHE A 190 24.67 -11.41 -0.35
CA PHE A 190 23.30 -11.13 0.10
C PHE A 190 23.25 -10.79 1.60
N ARG A 191 23.95 -11.55 2.45
CA ARG A 191 23.94 -11.32 3.90
C ARG A 191 24.51 -9.96 4.31
N ARG A 192 25.53 -9.46 3.63
CA ARG A 192 26.07 -8.11 3.85
C ARG A 192 25.31 -6.97 3.16
N GLY A 193 24.19 -7.27 2.50
CA GLY A 193 23.35 -6.26 1.85
C GLY A 193 23.88 -5.76 0.51
N ASP A 194 24.65 -6.57 -0.23
CA ASP A 194 25.12 -6.21 -1.57
C ASP A 194 23.92 -5.90 -2.49
N PRO A 195 23.85 -4.70 -3.08
CA PRO A 195 22.68 -4.27 -3.88
C PRO A 195 22.36 -5.18 -5.07
N GLU A 196 23.37 -5.78 -5.72
CA GLU A 196 23.15 -6.65 -6.87
C GLU A 196 22.60 -8.01 -6.43
N ALA A 197 23.16 -8.59 -5.36
CA ALA A 197 22.66 -9.84 -4.81
C ALA A 197 21.22 -9.68 -4.28
N VAL A 198 20.91 -8.55 -3.66
CA VAL A 198 19.56 -8.23 -3.19
C VAL A 198 18.61 -8.00 -4.35
N ALA A 199 19.02 -7.29 -5.39
CA ALA A 199 18.22 -7.11 -6.59
C ALA A 199 17.94 -8.44 -7.30
N ALA A 200 18.92 -9.35 -7.36
CA ALA A 200 18.71 -10.68 -7.93
C ALA A 200 17.67 -11.49 -7.13
N TYR A 201 17.69 -11.40 -5.79
CA TYR A 201 16.70 -12.02 -4.92
C TYR A 201 15.29 -11.43 -5.16
N TYR A 202 15.16 -10.10 -5.19
CA TYR A 202 13.87 -9.44 -5.37
C TYR A 202 13.28 -9.61 -6.78
N ARG A 203 14.10 -9.79 -7.82
CA ARG A 203 13.60 -10.19 -9.15
C ARG A 203 12.81 -11.50 -9.11
N ILE A 204 13.32 -12.50 -8.39
CA ILE A 204 12.59 -13.76 -8.21
C ILE A 204 11.34 -13.54 -7.35
N HIS A 205 11.48 -12.79 -6.27
CA HIS A 205 10.42 -12.50 -5.31
C HIS A 205 9.21 -11.79 -5.94
N PHE A 206 9.46 -10.78 -6.79
CA PHE A 206 8.39 -9.96 -7.40
C PHE A 206 7.91 -10.47 -8.76
N LYS A 207 8.58 -11.44 -9.38
CA LYS A 207 8.14 -12.00 -10.66
C LYS A 207 6.69 -12.49 -10.63
N PRO A 208 6.23 -13.25 -9.62
CA PRO A 208 4.83 -13.67 -9.51
C PRO A 208 3.87 -12.56 -9.02
N ALA A 209 4.38 -11.39 -8.70
CA ALA A 209 3.59 -10.23 -8.25
C ALA A 209 3.09 -9.35 -9.39
N LEU A 210 3.42 -9.68 -10.63
CA LEU A 210 3.14 -8.88 -11.82
C LEU A 210 2.29 -9.67 -12.80
N ALA A 211 1.23 -9.05 -13.30
CA ALA A 211 0.45 -9.57 -14.41
C ALA A 211 1.23 -9.48 -15.73
N ARG A 212 2.07 -8.44 -15.86
CA ARG A 212 2.93 -8.23 -17.03
C ARG A 212 4.40 -8.41 -16.67
N PRO A 213 5.03 -9.54 -17.04
CA PRO A 213 6.46 -9.78 -16.74
C PRO A 213 7.40 -8.70 -17.27
N ALA A 214 7.02 -7.98 -18.33
CA ALA A 214 7.80 -6.88 -18.90
C ALA A 214 7.97 -5.68 -17.94
N ASP A 215 7.08 -5.52 -16.97
CA ASP A 215 7.14 -4.44 -15.99
C ASP A 215 8.15 -4.74 -14.84
N LEU A 216 8.69 -5.97 -14.77
CA LEU A 216 9.59 -6.36 -13.67
C LEU A 216 10.82 -5.44 -13.54
N GLU A 217 11.48 -5.16 -14.64
CA GLU A 217 12.69 -4.31 -14.60
C GLU A 217 12.36 -2.84 -14.26
N ARG A 218 11.17 -2.37 -14.59
CA ARG A 218 10.68 -1.06 -14.19
C ARG A 218 10.48 -1.00 -12.67
N VAL A 219 9.82 -1.99 -12.11
CA VAL A 219 9.66 -2.14 -10.66
C VAL A 219 11.02 -2.24 -9.98
N MET A 220 11.91 -3.09 -10.48
CA MET A 220 13.25 -3.26 -9.92
C MET A 220 14.11 -1.99 -9.99
N THR A 221 13.97 -1.18 -11.04
CA THR A 221 14.67 0.11 -11.16
C THR A 221 14.26 1.05 -10.03
N SER A 222 12.97 1.14 -9.72
CA SER A 222 12.45 1.99 -8.64
C SER A 222 12.94 1.52 -7.26
N PHE A 223 12.98 0.21 -6.99
CA PHE A 223 13.53 -0.33 -5.74
C PHE A 223 15.03 -0.08 -5.62
N ARG A 224 15.79 -0.32 -6.69
CA ARG A 224 17.25 -0.18 -6.70
C ARG A 224 17.71 1.26 -6.45
N ALA A 225 16.90 2.26 -6.75
CA ALA A 225 17.19 3.66 -6.49
C ALA A 225 17.51 3.94 -5.00
N SER A 226 17.00 3.09 -4.10
CA SER A 226 17.22 3.20 -2.64
C SER A 226 18.23 2.20 -2.09
N PHE A 227 18.78 1.29 -2.89
CA PHE A 227 19.61 0.22 -2.41
C PHE A 227 21.02 0.69 -2.07
N THR A 228 21.35 0.73 -0.78
CA THR A 228 22.71 0.71 -0.26
C THR A 228 22.83 -0.40 0.78
N PRO A 229 24.02 -0.94 1.04
CA PRO A 229 24.19 -1.98 2.05
C PRO A 229 23.57 -1.61 3.41
N GLU A 230 23.78 -0.37 3.84
CA GLU A 230 23.28 0.14 5.12
C GLU A 230 21.74 0.19 5.16
N ARG A 231 21.11 0.68 4.09
CA ARG A 231 19.63 0.76 4.00
C ARG A 231 19.01 -0.62 3.95
N ILE A 232 19.60 -1.53 3.18
CA ILE A 232 19.15 -2.91 3.05
C ILE A 232 19.21 -3.62 4.39
N LEU A 233 20.35 -3.52 5.10
CA LEU A 233 20.52 -4.19 6.38
C LEU A 233 19.61 -3.60 7.47
N ALA A 234 19.48 -2.28 7.51
CA ALA A 234 18.56 -1.62 8.44
C ALA A 234 17.10 -2.00 8.15
N GLY A 235 16.68 -1.97 6.88
CA GLY A 235 15.33 -2.34 6.47
C GLY A 235 14.97 -3.76 6.88
N ARG A 236 15.84 -4.74 6.61
CA ARG A 236 15.64 -6.14 7.04
C ARG A 236 15.50 -6.30 8.54
N ALA A 237 16.37 -5.63 9.32
CA ALA A 237 16.30 -5.70 10.77
C ALA A 237 14.99 -5.09 11.30
N ILE A 238 14.49 -4.04 10.65
CA ILE A 238 13.19 -3.44 10.96
C ILE A 238 12.04 -4.38 10.54
N GLU A 239 12.12 -5.00 9.37
CA GLU A 239 11.13 -6.00 8.94
C GLU A 239 11.04 -7.14 9.96
N ASP A 240 12.17 -7.72 10.36
CA ASP A 240 12.24 -8.78 11.37
C ASP A 240 11.61 -8.33 12.70
N GLN A 241 11.80 -7.08 13.10
CA GLN A 241 11.23 -6.53 14.33
C GLN A 241 9.70 -6.37 14.23
N LEU A 242 9.20 -5.79 13.15
CA LEU A 242 7.75 -5.61 12.93
C LEU A 242 7.02 -6.94 12.72
N MET A 243 7.68 -7.91 12.11
CA MET A 243 7.15 -9.28 11.97
C MET A 243 6.86 -9.93 13.33
N LYS A 244 7.67 -9.66 14.39
CA LYS A 244 7.43 -10.21 15.73
C LYS A 244 6.16 -9.67 16.38
N GLU A 245 5.77 -8.44 16.04
CA GLU A 245 4.54 -7.81 16.56
C GLU A 245 3.30 -8.14 15.72
N THR A 246 3.50 -8.67 14.50
CA THR A 246 2.45 -8.96 13.54
C THR A 246 2.42 -10.45 13.15
N TRP A 247 2.89 -10.77 11.99
CA TRP A 247 2.67 -12.08 11.35
C TRP A 247 3.43 -13.25 11.97
N ALA A 248 4.50 -12.98 12.71
CA ALA A 248 5.19 -14.00 13.51
C ALA A 248 4.58 -14.19 14.90
N SER A 249 3.69 -13.30 15.33
CA SER A 249 2.93 -13.43 16.58
C SER A 249 1.70 -14.32 16.35
N ASP A 250 1.49 -15.33 17.21
CA ASP A 250 0.35 -16.24 17.08
C ASP A 250 -1.03 -15.59 17.30
N GLY A 251 -1.06 -14.44 17.99
CA GLY A 251 -2.30 -13.73 18.34
C GLY A 251 -2.64 -12.55 17.45
N TYR A 252 -1.82 -12.23 16.43
CA TYR A 252 -2.09 -11.07 15.60
C TYR A 252 -3.27 -11.31 14.66
N ASP A 253 -4.38 -10.61 14.91
CA ASP A 253 -5.60 -10.65 14.10
C ASP A 253 -6.36 -9.33 14.19
N LEU A 254 -6.36 -8.57 13.09
CA LEU A 254 -7.12 -7.34 12.96
C LEU A 254 -8.58 -7.57 12.54
N LEU A 255 -8.89 -8.67 11.88
CA LEU A 255 -10.20 -8.88 11.25
C LEU A 255 -11.39 -8.69 12.22
N PRO A 256 -11.37 -9.21 13.48
CA PRO A 256 -12.45 -8.94 14.41
C PRO A 256 -12.55 -7.47 14.82
N ARG A 257 -11.42 -6.77 14.89
CA ARG A 257 -11.35 -5.34 15.29
C ARG A 257 -11.87 -4.43 14.18
N LEU A 258 -11.65 -4.78 12.91
CA LEU A 258 -12.11 -4.04 11.74
C LEU A 258 -13.64 -3.92 11.67
N ARG A 259 -14.39 -4.85 12.26
CA ARG A 259 -15.86 -4.81 12.31
C ARG A 259 -16.42 -3.56 13.01
N LYS A 260 -15.61 -2.88 13.81
CA LYS A 260 -15.97 -1.65 14.51
C LYS A 260 -15.49 -0.38 13.80
N VAL A 261 -14.77 -0.52 12.70
CA VAL A 261 -14.20 0.61 11.94
C VAL A 261 -15.19 1.03 10.85
N ALA A 262 -15.99 2.06 11.14
CA ALA A 262 -16.99 2.59 10.20
C ALA A 262 -16.41 3.62 9.21
N VAL A 263 -15.08 3.72 9.10
CA VAL A 263 -14.40 4.62 8.17
C VAL A 263 -14.67 4.15 6.74
N PRO A 264 -15.18 5.01 5.84
CA PRO A 264 -15.36 4.67 4.43
C PRO A 264 -14.03 4.21 3.84
N THR A 265 -14.02 3.03 3.22
CA THR A 265 -12.81 2.38 2.76
C THR A 265 -12.96 1.86 1.33
N LEU A 266 -12.02 2.23 0.46
CA LEU A 266 -11.82 1.63 -0.85
C LEU A 266 -10.71 0.59 -0.76
N VAL A 267 -10.99 -0.64 -1.13
CA VAL A 267 -10.01 -1.71 -1.26
C VAL A 267 -9.78 -1.93 -2.76
N ILE A 268 -8.53 -1.82 -3.21
CA ILE A 268 -8.12 -2.08 -4.60
C ILE A 268 -7.14 -3.25 -4.59
N THR A 269 -7.36 -4.25 -5.44
CA THR A 269 -6.43 -5.36 -5.63
C THR A 269 -6.38 -5.76 -7.10
N GLY A 270 -5.27 -6.34 -7.54
CA GLY A 270 -5.15 -6.98 -8.85
C GLY A 270 -5.54 -8.46 -8.77
N ASP A 271 -6.08 -9.00 -9.86
CA ASP A 271 -6.42 -10.42 -9.96
C ASP A 271 -5.20 -11.35 -10.12
N HIS A 272 -4.04 -10.76 -10.48
CA HIS A 272 -2.74 -11.41 -10.59
C HIS A 272 -1.78 -11.05 -9.44
N ASP A 273 -2.31 -10.47 -8.35
CA ASP A 273 -1.50 -10.20 -7.17
C ASP A 273 -0.99 -11.52 -6.54
N PHE A 274 0.24 -11.52 -6.05
CA PHE A 274 0.71 -12.66 -5.25
C PHE A 274 -0.03 -12.79 -3.91
N PHE A 275 -0.76 -11.77 -3.50
CA PHE A 275 -1.79 -11.86 -2.45
C PHE A 275 -3.12 -12.22 -3.08
N PRO A 276 -3.73 -13.36 -2.73
CA PRO A 276 -4.98 -13.79 -3.35
C PRO A 276 -6.11 -12.78 -3.17
N VAL A 277 -6.94 -12.58 -4.19
CA VAL A 277 -8.14 -11.70 -4.13
C VAL A 277 -9.03 -12.03 -2.92
N SER A 278 -9.15 -13.33 -2.58
CA SER A 278 -9.92 -13.78 -1.41
C SER A 278 -9.46 -13.16 -0.09
N MET A 279 -8.18 -12.81 0.03
CA MET A 279 -7.67 -12.11 1.22
C MET A 279 -8.16 -10.65 1.27
N ALA A 280 -8.14 -9.95 0.14
CA ALA A 280 -8.71 -8.60 0.04
C ALA A 280 -10.22 -8.60 0.31
N GLU A 281 -10.94 -9.65 -0.15
CA GLU A 281 -12.35 -9.86 0.16
C GLU A 281 -12.61 -10.08 1.65
N GLU A 282 -11.76 -10.85 2.35
CA GLU A 282 -11.87 -11.05 3.80
C GLU A 282 -11.71 -9.73 4.56
N ILE A 283 -10.72 -8.90 4.17
CA ILE A 283 -10.50 -7.57 4.76
C ILE A 283 -11.70 -6.66 4.47
N SER A 284 -12.16 -6.61 3.22
CA SER A 284 -13.31 -5.80 2.84
C SER A 284 -14.58 -6.23 3.59
N ARG A 285 -14.88 -7.53 3.68
CA ARG A 285 -16.02 -8.04 4.46
C ARG A 285 -15.96 -7.73 5.96
N ALA A 286 -14.75 -7.57 6.50
CA ALA A 286 -14.57 -7.20 7.89
C ALA A 286 -14.82 -5.71 8.16
N LEU A 287 -14.74 -4.85 7.14
CA LEU A 287 -14.95 -3.40 7.22
C LEU A 287 -16.40 -3.05 6.84
N PRO A 288 -17.25 -2.52 7.76
CA PRO A 288 -18.67 -2.28 7.50
C PRO A 288 -18.96 -1.30 6.36
N SER A 289 -18.04 -0.37 6.08
CA SER A 289 -18.19 0.69 5.09
C SER A 289 -17.13 0.59 4.00
N SER A 290 -16.88 -0.63 3.48
CA SER A 290 -15.89 -0.85 2.44
C SER A 290 -16.50 -1.15 1.07
N HIS A 291 -15.74 -0.81 0.03
CA HIS A 291 -15.98 -1.20 -1.35
C HIS A 291 -14.71 -1.84 -1.92
N LEU A 292 -14.84 -3.03 -2.49
CA LEU A 292 -13.74 -3.77 -3.12
C LEU A 292 -13.79 -3.59 -4.64
N VAL A 293 -12.65 -3.23 -5.21
CA VAL A 293 -12.41 -3.20 -6.65
C VAL A 293 -11.29 -4.18 -6.98
N THR A 294 -11.61 -5.21 -7.75
CA THR A 294 -10.62 -6.12 -8.32
C THR A 294 -10.31 -5.68 -9.75
N LEU A 295 -9.05 -5.41 -10.02
CA LEU A 295 -8.58 -4.95 -11.34
C LEU A 295 -8.06 -6.15 -12.13
N GLU A 296 -8.67 -6.36 -13.32
CA GLU A 296 -8.31 -7.45 -14.22
C GLU A 296 -6.98 -7.17 -14.93
N GLY A 297 -6.12 -8.20 -15.03
CA GLY A 297 -4.81 -8.11 -15.65
C GLY A 297 -3.80 -7.24 -14.89
N CYS A 298 -3.97 -7.08 -13.58
CA CYS A 298 -3.13 -6.28 -12.72
C CYS A 298 -2.57 -7.13 -11.57
N GLY A 299 -1.30 -6.93 -11.23
CA GLY A 299 -0.63 -7.60 -10.13
C GLY A 299 -0.60 -6.75 -8.85
N HIS A 300 0.49 -6.91 -8.07
CA HIS A 300 0.69 -6.23 -6.80
C HIS A 300 0.95 -4.72 -6.94
N PHE A 301 1.41 -4.29 -8.09
CA PHE A 301 1.73 -2.88 -8.35
C PHE A 301 0.66 -2.25 -9.25
N THR A 302 -0.61 -2.28 -8.78
CA THR A 302 -1.76 -1.81 -9.56
C THR A 302 -1.61 -0.37 -10.04
N TYR A 303 -0.98 0.51 -9.27
CA TYR A 303 -0.71 1.90 -9.63
C TYR A 303 0.22 2.04 -10.85
N LEU A 304 1.06 1.02 -11.11
CA LEU A 304 1.97 0.95 -12.26
C LEU A 304 1.33 0.22 -13.43
N GLU A 305 0.69 -0.94 -13.16
CA GLU A 305 0.14 -1.80 -14.20
C GLU A 305 -1.22 -1.30 -14.72
N CYS A 306 -2.05 -0.72 -13.87
CA CYS A 306 -3.42 -0.30 -14.17
C CYS A 306 -3.71 1.14 -13.69
N PRO A 307 -2.88 2.13 -14.05
CA PRO A 307 -2.95 3.48 -13.47
C PRO A 307 -4.26 4.21 -13.77
N ALA A 308 -4.90 3.94 -14.91
CA ALA A 308 -6.16 4.57 -15.29
C ALA A 308 -7.34 4.05 -14.44
N GLU A 309 -7.37 2.76 -14.19
CA GLU A 309 -8.37 2.07 -13.38
C GLU A 309 -8.23 2.45 -11.90
N VAL A 310 -6.99 2.48 -11.38
CA VAL A 310 -6.68 2.96 -10.02
C VAL A 310 -7.14 4.41 -9.86
N ARG A 311 -6.79 5.28 -10.81
CA ARG A 311 -7.20 6.68 -10.81
C ARG A 311 -8.72 6.82 -10.78
N ARG A 312 -9.43 6.12 -11.66
CA ARG A 312 -10.90 6.17 -11.73
C ARG A 312 -11.53 5.73 -10.41
N SER A 313 -11.08 4.61 -9.83
CA SER A 313 -11.59 4.09 -8.56
C SER A 313 -11.39 5.09 -7.41
N ILE A 314 -10.25 5.76 -7.37
CA ILE A 314 -9.96 6.80 -6.36
C ILE A 314 -10.83 8.04 -6.59
N ASP A 315 -10.98 8.51 -7.84
CA ASP A 315 -11.80 9.67 -8.16
C ASP A 315 -13.27 9.44 -7.80
N GLU A 316 -13.83 8.28 -8.13
CA GLU A 316 -15.19 7.88 -7.76
C GLU A 316 -15.38 7.82 -6.24
N PHE A 317 -14.43 7.24 -5.53
CA PHE A 317 -14.47 7.10 -4.08
C PHE A 317 -14.33 8.42 -3.32
N LEU A 318 -13.47 9.31 -3.79
CA LEU A 318 -13.23 10.60 -3.14
C LEU A 318 -14.20 11.70 -3.59
N GLY A 319 -15.06 11.44 -4.58
CA GLY A 319 -15.99 12.42 -5.14
C GLY A 319 -15.32 13.39 -6.11
N GLY A 320 -14.15 13.03 -6.65
CA GLY A 320 -13.50 13.74 -7.75
C GLY A 320 -14.34 13.64 -9.05
N LYS A 321 -14.31 14.68 -9.87
CA LYS A 321 -14.93 14.57 -11.21
C LYS A 321 -14.06 13.65 -12.06
N PRO A 322 -14.60 12.55 -12.61
CA PRO A 322 -13.83 11.71 -13.53
C PRO A 322 -13.37 12.56 -14.71
N LYS A 323 -12.08 12.54 -15.03
CA LYS A 323 -11.60 13.15 -16.28
C LYS A 323 -12.18 12.36 -17.44
N ALA A 324 -12.71 13.08 -18.46
CA ALA A 324 -13.24 12.46 -19.67
C ALA A 324 -12.20 11.51 -20.28
N LYS A 325 -12.66 10.33 -20.68
CA LYS A 325 -11.85 9.32 -21.37
C LYS A 325 -11.18 9.98 -22.59
N PRO A 326 -9.86 9.87 -22.78
CA PRO A 326 -9.23 10.36 -24.00
C PRO A 326 -9.90 9.66 -25.21
N PRO A 327 -10.08 10.36 -26.35
CA PRO A 327 -10.64 9.74 -27.54
C PRO A 327 -9.81 8.52 -27.92
N ALA A 328 -10.52 7.44 -28.26
CA ALA A 328 -9.89 6.22 -28.77
C ALA A 328 -9.05 6.58 -30.00
N ARG A 329 -7.78 6.19 -30.01
CA ARG A 329 -6.90 6.31 -31.18
C ARG A 329 -7.13 5.15 -32.12
#